data_8ecfe6d2e258e0931ee8202fdf67a331
#
_entry.id   8ecfe6d2e258e0931ee8202fdf67a331
#
_cell.length_a   1.000
_cell.length_b   1.000
_cell.length_c   1.000
_cell.angle_alpha   90.00
_cell.angle_beta   90.00
_cell.angle_gamma   90.00
#
_symmetry.space_group_name_H-M   'P 1'
#
loop_
_entity.id
_entity.type
_entity.pdbx_description
1 polymer ?
#
loop_
_entity_poly.entity_id
_entity_poly.type
_entity_poly.pdbx_seq_one_letter_code
_entity_poly.pdbx_strand_id
1 'polypeptide(L)'
;TMARLVERGYPKAYACALVASGACTGILIPPSIAYIIIGLVLGVSSSTLFLAAFVPGVMVLVSVMVTNAVINRLRGYEKSTGRFEFGRWWRAAWEARFALSIPLIILGGIYSGVFTPTESAAVAVSVAVVTGLAQKRISLADFPAMLGTSARVCGVVLPIIAVALLFSQALTVLDVPQTFVAWVMSFGTDRTAVILLFLAIWIVAGMFMETGPNIVVFGPLLWPLAKAVGMDQVHFCIFMITTLGLGFITPPFGLNLFVMSGLTRTPVATIAWYAVPFALVMVGVSAVIGFFPSISLFALQR
;
A
#
# COMPACT_ATOMS: atom_id res chain seq x y z
N THR A 1 19.27 -0.65 -5.16
CA THR A 1 19.14 0.17 -3.93
C THR A 1 19.93 -0.44 -2.79
N MET A 2 19.73 -1.74 -2.46
CA MET A 2 20.40 -2.44 -1.34
C MET A 2 21.92 -2.34 -1.35
N ALA A 3 22.58 -2.69 -2.47
CA ALA A 3 24.05 -2.67 -2.57
C ALA A 3 24.60 -1.27 -2.22
N ARG A 4 24.00 -0.23 -2.75
CA ARG A 4 24.40 1.16 -2.48
C ARG A 4 24.24 1.60 -1.02
N LEU A 5 23.23 1.08 -0.30
CA LEU A 5 23.05 1.37 1.13
C LEU A 5 24.17 0.71 1.94
N VAL A 6 24.49 -0.56 1.63
CA VAL A 6 25.58 -1.28 2.31
C VAL A 6 26.94 -0.62 2.04
N GLU A 7 27.21 -0.21 0.79
CA GLU A 7 28.42 0.54 0.41
C GLU A 7 28.56 1.87 1.18
N ARG A 8 27.43 2.49 1.56
CA ARG A 8 27.41 3.70 2.36
C ARG A 8 27.49 3.49 3.87
N GLY A 9 27.67 2.24 4.30
CA GLY A 9 27.89 1.88 5.71
C GLY A 9 26.66 1.42 6.48
N TYR A 10 25.50 1.30 5.83
CA TYR A 10 24.32 0.72 6.49
C TYR A 10 24.51 -0.77 6.77
N PRO A 11 24.20 -1.27 7.98
CA PRO A 11 24.16 -2.70 8.24
C PRO A 11 23.20 -3.40 7.27
N LYS A 12 23.60 -4.54 6.71
CA LYS A 12 22.82 -5.26 5.69
C LYS A 12 21.38 -5.53 6.11
N ALA A 13 21.18 -6.00 7.35
CA ALA A 13 19.83 -6.30 7.87
C ALA A 13 18.97 -5.03 8.03
N TYR A 14 19.56 -3.92 8.48
CA TYR A 14 18.89 -2.64 8.58
C TYR A 14 18.51 -2.10 7.19
N ALA A 15 19.40 -2.18 6.22
CA ALA A 15 19.14 -1.79 4.85
C ALA A 15 17.99 -2.63 4.22
N CYS A 16 17.92 -3.93 4.55
CA CYS A 16 16.78 -4.79 4.18
C CYS A 16 15.47 -4.27 4.81
N ALA A 17 15.48 -3.98 6.11
CA ALA A 17 14.31 -3.48 6.82
C ALA A 17 13.84 -2.12 6.27
N LEU A 18 14.77 -1.21 5.98
CA LEU A 18 14.47 0.09 5.39
C LEU A 18 13.82 -0.04 4.01
N VAL A 19 14.36 -0.90 3.13
CA VAL A 19 13.80 -1.16 1.81
C VAL A 19 12.43 -1.84 1.91
N ALA A 20 12.27 -2.83 2.81
CA ALA A 20 11.01 -3.50 3.07
C ALA A 20 9.92 -2.52 3.56
N SER A 21 10.27 -1.63 4.50
CA SER A 21 9.37 -0.61 5.05
C SER A 21 9.00 0.44 4.00
N GLY A 22 9.97 0.89 3.20
CA GLY A 22 9.71 1.79 2.07
C GLY A 22 8.80 1.16 1.02
N ALA A 23 8.91 -0.14 0.78
CA ALA A 23 8.06 -0.86 -0.18
C ALA A 23 6.58 -0.89 0.24
N CYS A 24 6.26 -0.78 1.55
CA CYS A 24 4.87 -0.66 2.01
C CYS A 24 4.15 0.54 1.41
N THR A 25 4.86 1.63 1.10
CA THR A 25 4.25 2.81 0.49
C THR A 25 3.74 2.55 -0.93
N GLY A 26 4.22 1.51 -1.60
CA GLY A 26 3.80 1.13 -2.94
C GLY A 26 2.34 0.66 -3.02
N ILE A 27 1.75 0.15 -1.91
CA ILE A 27 0.33 -0.17 -1.85
C ILE A 27 -0.52 1.03 -1.40
N LEU A 28 0.09 2.01 -0.76
CA LEU A 28 -0.59 3.17 -0.18
C LEU A 28 -0.67 4.36 -1.14
N ILE A 29 0.38 4.57 -1.93
CA ILE A 29 0.43 5.68 -2.89
C ILE A 29 -0.17 5.21 -4.22
N PRO A 30 -1.20 5.90 -4.74
CA PRO A 30 -1.80 5.55 -6.01
C PRO A 30 -0.82 5.64 -7.20
N PRO A 31 -1.04 4.84 -8.25
CA PRO A 31 -2.12 3.87 -8.44
C PRO A 31 -1.86 2.56 -7.69
N SER A 32 -2.87 2.01 -7.01
CA SER A 32 -2.75 0.78 -6.22
C SER A 32 -3.93 -0.16 -6.45
N ILE A 33 -3.63 -1.45 -6.59
CA ILE A 33 -4.63 -2.51 -6.77
C ILE A 33 -5.55 -2.61 -5.55
N ALA A 34 -5.05 -2.37 -4.35
CA ALA A 34 -5.83 -2.46 -3.11
C ALA A 34 -7.04 -1.50 -3.13
N TYR A 35 -6.85 -0.27 -3.62
CA TYR A 35 -7.97 0.68 -3.74
C TYR A 35 -8.97 0.32 -4.84
N ILE A 36 -8.54 -0.38 -5.88
CA ILE A 36 -9.46 -0.91 -6.89
C ILE A 36 -10.30 -2.04 -6.29
N ILE A 37 -9.68 -2.96 -5.56
CA ILE A 37 -10.38 -4.08 -4.93
C ILE A 37 -11.40 -3.57 -3.89
N ILE A 38 -10.99 -2.69 -2.98
CA ILE A 38 -11.92 -2.19 -1.95
C ILE A 38 -13.03 -1.33 -2.55
N GLY A 39 -12.72 -0.57 -3.61
CA GLY A 39 -13.71 0.20 -4.37
C GLY A 39 -14.77 -0.71 -4.99
N LEU A 40 -14.35 -1.83 -5.60
CA LEU A 40 -15.25 -2.82 -6.16
C LEU A 40 -16.12 -3.49 -5.07
N VAL A 41 -15.50 -3.87 -3.95
CA VAL A 41 -16.17 -4.61 -2.86
C VAL A 41 -17.18 -3.75 -2.11
N LEU A 42 -16.88 -2.48 -1.89
CA LEU A 42 -17.72 -1.56 -1.11
C LEU A 42 -18.52 -0.57 -1.99
N GLY A 43 -18.41 -0.66 -3.32
CA GLY A 43 -19.13 0.22 -4.23
C GLY A 43 -18.63 1.67 -4.21
N VAL A 44 -17.35 1.90 -3.91
CA VAL A 44 -16.73 3.23 -3.90
C VAL A 44 -15.90 3.45 -5.16
N SER A 45 -15.98 4.63 -5.75
CA SER A 45 -15.18 4.96 -6.94
C SER A 45 -13.68 4.85 -6.66
N SER A 46 -12.97 4.05 -7.45
CA SER A 46 -11.52 3.90 -7.31
C SER A 46 -10.77 5.22 -7.57
N SER A 47 -11.28 6.11 -8.43
CA SER A 47 -10.70 7.44 -8.65
C SER A 47 -10.80 8.32 -7.40
N THR A 48 -11.94 8.28 -6.71
CA THR A 48 -12.13 8.96 -5.42
C THR A 48 -11.17 8.44 -4.37
N LEU A 49 -11.01 7.11 -4.30
CA LEU A 49 -10.06 6.48 -3.37
C LEU A 49 -8.61 6.85 -3.68
N PHE A 50 -8.24 6.95 -4.96
CA PHE A 50 -6.89 7.38 -5.34
C PHE A 50 -6.60 8.83 -4.92
N LEU A 51 -7.58 9.74 -5.10
CA LEU A 51 -7.43 11.12 -4.61
C LEU A 51 -7.28 11.15 -3.08
N ALA A 52 -8.14 10.45 -2.36
CA ALA A 52 -8.14 10.40 -0.91
C ALA A 52 -6.87 9.76 -0.33
N ALA A 53 -6.28 8.78 -1.02
CA ALA A 53 -5.11 8.03 -0.57
C ALA A 53 -3.79 8.82 -0.69
N PHE A 54 -3.74 9.87 -1.50
CA PHE A 54 -2.49 10.57 -1.79
C PHE A 54 -1.86 11.15 -0.52
N VAL A 55 -2.61 11.91 0.26
CA VAL A 55 -2.10 12.54 1.50
C VAL A 55 -1.70 11.49 2.54
N PRO A 56 -2.55 10.50 2.90
CA PRO A 56 -2.17 9.41 3.80
C PRO A 56 -0.94 8.64 3.33
N GLY A 57 -0.85 8.30 2.05
CA GLY A 57 0.30 7.59 1.49
C GLY A 57 1.61 8.38 1.60
N VAL A 58 1.58 9.68 1.32
CA VAL A 58 2.73 10.57 1.51
C VAL A 58 3.09 10.71 2.99
N MET A 59 2.11 10.78 3.90
CA MET A 59 2.39 10.81 5.35
C MET A 59 3.14 9.56 5.80
N VAL A 60 2.75 8.37 5.34
CA VAL A 60 3.47 7.13 5.67
C VAL A 60 4.88 7.16 5.06
N LEU A 61 5.04 7.57 3.80
CA LEU A 61 6.36 7.69 3.18
C LEU A 61 7.28 8.62 3.98
N VAL A 62 6.79 9.81 4.32
CA VAL A 62 7.55 10.80 5.11
C VAL A 62 7.89 10.24 6.49
N SER A 63 6.98 9.51 7.12
CA SER A 63 7.22 8.90 8.44
C SER A 63 8.36 7.87 8.38
N VAL A 64 8.41 7.04 7.34
CA VAL A 64 9.52 6.09 7.10
C VAL A 64 10.83 6.84 6.86
N MET A 65 10.81 7.91 6.06
CA MET A 65 12.00 8.73 5.80
C MET A 65 12.51 9.40 7.06
N VAL A 66 11.64 9.99 7.87
CA VAL A 66 11.99 10.64 9.14
C VAL A 66 12.53 9.61 10.12
N THR A 67 11.90 8.45 10.24
CA THR A 67 12.38 7.36 11.09
C THR A 67 13.80 6.94 10.70
N ASN A 68 14.04 6.75 9.39
CA ASN A 68 15.39 6.45 8.91
C ASN A 68 16.39 7.57 9.23
N ALA A 69 16.01 8.84 9.02
CA ALA A 69 16.88 9.97 9.29
C ALA A 69 17.26 10.07 10.78
N VAL A 70 16.29 9.85 11.67
CA VAL A 70 16.50 9.84 13.12
C VAL A 70 17.45 8.69 13.52
N ILE A 71 17.16 7.47 13.07
CA ILE A 71 17.99 6.30 13.37
C ILE A 71 19.40 6.49 12.83
N ASN A 72 19.53 6.99 11.59
CA ASN A 72 20.83 7.27 10.99
C ASN A 72 21.62 8.29 11.80
N ARG A 73 20.96 9.37 12.26
CA ARG A 73 21.58 10.38 13.09
C ARG A 73 22.05 9.84 14.44
N LEU A 74 21.27 8.93 15.04
CA LEU A 74 21.59 8.31 16.34
C LEU A 74 22.68 7.22 16.24
N ARG A 75 22.67 6.44 15.16
CA ARG A 75 23.55 5.30 14.96
C ARG A 75 24.79 5.59 14.09
N GLY A 76 24.78 6.70 13.37
CA GLY A 76 25.88 7.12 12.51
C GLY A 76 26.21 6.15 11.35
N TYR A 77 25.18 5.51 10.80
CA TYR A 77 25.36 4.52 9.73
C TYR A 77 25.90 5.16 8.45
N GLU A 78 25.34 6.27 8.03
CA GLU A 78 25.79 7.00 6.83
C GLU A 78 26.46 8.30 7.24
N LYS A 79 27.70 8.44 6.85
CA LYS A 79 28.39 9.74 6.86
C LYS A 79 28.11 10.40 5.52
N SER A 80 27.14 11.28 5.46
CA SER A 80 26.85 12.04 4.24
C SER A 80 28.05 12.89 3.87
N THR A 81 28.72 12.51 2.79
CA THR A 81 29.87 13.25 2.25
C THR A 81 29.54 14.05 1.00
N GLY A 82 28.30 13.91 0.50
CA GLY A 82 27.88 14.51 -0.77
C GLY A 82 26.96 15.71 -0.59
N ARG A 83 27.31 16.84 -1.23
CA ARG A 83 26.36 17.94 -1.44
C ARG A 83 25.32 17.53 -2.49
N PHE A 84 24.09 18.01 -2.32
CA PHE A 84 23.06 17.84 -3.35
C PHE A 84 23.49 18.59 -4.63
N GLU A 85 23.66 17.85 -5.72
CA GLU A 85 24.00 18.40 -7.02
C GLU A 85 22.77 18.39 -7.92
N PHE A 86 22.15 19.55 -8.11
CA PHE A 86 20.94 19.70 -8.94
C PHE A 86 21.15 19.19 -10.36
N GLY A 87 22.34 19.42 -10.97
CA GLY A 87 22.64 18.96 -12.33
C GLY A 87 22.66 17.43 -12.45
N ARG A 88 23.16 16.72 -11.43
CA ARG A 88 23.15 15.25 -11.39
C ARG A 88 21.72 14.71 -11.21
N TRP A 89 20.93 15.36 -10.34
CA TRP A 89 19.53 15.02 -10.15
C TRP A 89 18.71 15.22 -11.44
N TRP A 90 18.87 16.38 -12.09
CA TRP A 90 18.18 16.68 -13.34
C TRP A 90 18.51 15.69 -14.46
N ARG A 91 19.79 15.34 -14.62
CA ARG A 91 20.21 14.35 -15.60
C ARG A 91 19.59 12.98 -15.33
N ALA A 92 19.60 12.53 -14.08
CA ALA A 92 18.99 11.26 -13.70
C ALA A 92 17.45 11.27 -13.93
N ALA A 93 16.76 12.37 -13.62
CA ALA A 93 15.33 12.54 -13.90
C ALA A 93 15.05 12.51 -15.42
N TRP A 94 15.90 13.15 -16.21
CA TRP A 94 15.78 13.15 -17.68
C TRP A 94 16.02 11.76 -18.28
N GLU A 95 16.98 11.01 -17.78
CA GLU A 95 17.22 9.62 -18.17
C GLU A 95 16.02 8.71 -17.81
N ALA A 96 15.38 8.98 -16.68
CA ALA A 96 14.22 8.23 -16.20
C ALA A 96 12.87 8.75 -16.74
N ARG A 97 12.84 9.77 -17.62
CA ARG A 97 11.61 10.48 -18.04
C ARG A 97 10.49 9.56 -18.54
N PHE A 98 10.81 8.50 -19.26
CA PHE A 98 9.80 7.55 -19.75
C PHE A 98 9.22 6.70 -18.61
N ALA A 99 10.04 6.28 -17.65
CA ALA A 99 9.56 5.57 -16.47
C ALA A 99 8.70 6.49 -15.58
N LEU A 100 9.11 7.75 -15.43
CA LEU A 100 8.36 8.76 -14.65
C LEU A 100 7.07 9.19 -15.36
N SER A 101 6.99 9.10 -16.69
CA SER A 101 5.76 9.46 -17.41
C SER A 101 4.60 8.49 -17.13
N ILE A 102 4.86 7.23 -16.82
CA ILE A 102 3.81 6.22 -16.59
C ILE A 102 2.92 6.57 -15.40
N PRO A 103 3.44 6.82 -14.19
CA PRO A 103 2.60 7.29 -13.06
C PRO A 103 1.89 8.62 -13.37
N LEU A 104 2.54 9.53 -14.06
CA LEU A 104 1.95 10.83 -14.43
C LEU A 104 0.78 10.65 -15.41
N ILE A 105 0.88 9.75 -16.39
CA ILE A 105 -0.19 9.44 -17.34
C ILE A 105 -1.38 8.82 -16.60
N ILE A 106 -1.12 7.85 -15.72
CA ILE A 106 -2.18 7.18 -14.98
C ILE A 106 -2.91 8.18 -14.06
N LEU A 107 -2.17 8.84 -13.18
CA LEU A 107 -2.77 9.76 -12.22
C LEU A 107 -3.35 11.02 -12.89
N GLY A 108 -2.65 11.58 -13.87
CA GLY A 108 -3.12 12.72 -14.64
C GLY A 108 -4.41 12.41 -15.39
N GLY A 109 -4.48 11.24 -16.04
CA GLY A 109 -5.68 10.80 -16.76
C GLY A 109 -6.88 10.56 -15.83
N ILE A 110 -6.65 9.96 -14.67
CA ILE A 110 -7.70 9.69 -13.67
C ILE A 110 -8.16 11.00 -13.00
N TYR A 111 -7.23 11.84 -12.55
CA TYR A 111 -7.57 13.06 -11.80
C TYR A 111 -8.18 14.18 -12.67
N SER A 112 -7.85 14.19 -13.96
CA SER A 112 -8.51 15.07 -14.92
C SER A 112 -9.92 14.60 -15.33
N GLY A 113 -10.32 13.38 -14.93
CA GLY A 113 -11.60 12.78 -15.32
C GLY A 113 -11.65 12.30 -16.77
N VAL A 114 -10.53 12.34 -17.50
CA VAL A 114 -10.46 11.91 -18.92
C VAL A 114 -10.50 10.39 -19.02
N PHE A 115 -9.88 9.68 -18.09
CA PHE A 115 -9.80 8.23 -18.08
C PHE A 115 -10.32 7.61 -16.78
N THR A 116 -10.99 6.49 -16.91
CA THR A 116 -11.19 5.55 -15.80
C THR A 116 -9.85 4.90 -15.39
N PRO A 117 -9.74 4.31 -14.19
CA PRO A 117 -8.54 3.58 -13.79
C PRO A 117 -8.11 2.48 -14.77
N THR A 118 -9.09 1.76 -15.36
CA THR A 118 -8.83 0.71 -16.33
C THR A 118 -8.30 1.26 -17.67
N GLU A 119 -8.88 2.34 -18.17
CA GLU A 119 -8.40 3.01 -19.38
C GLU A 119 -7.00 3.61 -19.19
N SER A 120 -6.76 4.25 -18.03
CA SER A 120 -5.43 4.76 -17.68
C SER A 120 -4.38 3.65 -17.64
N ALA A 121 -4.72 2.47 -17.12
CA ALA A 121 -3.84 1.31 -17.13
C ALA A 121 -3.55 0.82 -18.57
N ALA A 122 -4.55 0.77 -19.43
CA ALA A 122 -4.38 0.39 -20.84
C ALA A 122 -3.46 1.38 -21.59
N VAL A 123 -3.66 2.68 -21.39
CA VAL A 123 -2.79 3.73 -21.95
C VAL A 123 -1.37 3.59 -21.42
N ALA A 124 -1.18 3.37 -20.11
CA ALA A 124 0.13 3.20 -19.50
C ALA A 124 0.87 1.98 -20.05
N VAL A 125 0.18 0.85 -20.22
CA VAL A 125 0.76 -0.36 -20.86
C VAL A 125 1.15 -0.07 -22.30
N SER A 126 0.31 0.62 -23.07
CA SER A 126 0.60 1.00 -24.45
C SER A 126 1.86 1.88 -24.54
N VAL A 127 1.97 2.89 -23.65
CA VAL A 127 3.15 3.77 -23.57
C VAL A 127 4.40 2.97 -23.16
N ALA A 128 4.28 2.06 -22.18
CA ALA A 128 5.40 1.23 -21.74
C ALA A 128 5.91 0.31 -22.87
N VAL A 129 4.99 -0.31 -23.63
CA VAL A 129 5.33 -1.16 -24.78
C VAL A 129 5.99 -0.34 -25.88
N VAL A 130 5.39 0.77 -26.30
CA VAL A 130 5.94 1.62 -27.37
C VAL A 130 7.34 2.14 -27.01
N THR A 131 7.49 2.64 -25.78
CA THR A 131 8.79 3.16 -25.32
C THR A 131 9.82 2.05 -25.14
N GLY A 132 9.43 0.86 -24.68
CA GLY A 132 10.31 -0.30 -24.54
C GLY A 132 10.83 -0.80 -25.89
N LEU A 133 9.94 -0.88 -26.90
CA LEU A 133 10.30 -1.24 -28.28
C LEU A 133 11.20 -0.17 -28.91
N ALA A 134 10.85 1.12 -28.77
CA ALA A 134 11.63 2.23 -29.32
C ALA A 134 13.04 2.29 -28.75
N GLN A 135 13.20 1.98 -27.44
CA GLN A 135 14.50 1.91 -26.77
C GLN A 135 15.23 0.57 -26.97
N LYS A 136 14.66 -0.38 -27.74
CA LYS A 136 15.20 -1.72 -27.97
C LYS A 136 15.45 -2.49 -26.66
N ARG A 137 14.66 -2.22 -25.61
CA ARG A 137 14.74 -2.93 -24.32
C ARG A 137 13.88 -4.17 -24.26
N ILE A 138 12.87 -4.23 -25.11
CA ILE A 138 12.00 -5.38 -25.34
C ILE A 138 11.88 -5.63 -26.82
N SER A 139 11.60 -6.86 -27.21
CA SER A 139 11.34 -7.28 -28.58
C SER A 139 9.94 -7.87 -28.71
N LEU A 140 9.42 -7.99 -29.93
CA LEU A 140 8.13 -8.66 -30.14
C LEU A 140 8.17 -10.15 -29.74
N ALA A 141 9.34 -10.76 -29.73
CA ALA A 141 9.53 -12.13 -29.25
C ALA A 141 9.33 -12.30 -27.75
N ASP A 142 9.45 -11.22 -26.96
CA ASP A 142 9.28 -11.26 -25.51
C ASP A 142 7.79 -11.24 -25.09
N PHE A 143 6.88 -10.81 -26.00
CA PHE A 143 5.46 -10.64 -25.70
C PHE A 143 4.76 -11.91 -25.18
N PRO A 144 4.93 -13.11 -25.77
CA PRO A 144 4.29 -14.31 -25.26
C PRO A 144 4.67 -14.60 -23.81
N ALA A 145 5.94 -14.39 -23.43
CA ALA A 145 6.42 -14.58 -22.06
C ALA A 145 5.85 -13.53 -21.11
N MET A 146 5.78 -12.27 -21.54
CA MET A 146 5.18 -11.18 -20.75
C MET A 146 3.69 -11.40 -20.51
N LEU A 147 2.94 -11.75 -21.58
CA LEU A 147 1.51 -12.08 -21.49
C LEU A 147 1.27 -13.31 -20.62
N GLY A 148 2.09 -14.36 -20.77
CA GLY A 148 2.01 -15.56 -19.92
C GLY A 148 2.24 -15.26 -18.45
N THR A 149 3.17 -14.35 -18.14
CA THR A 149 3.41 -13.92 -16.74
C THR A 149 2.23 -13.12 -16.19
N SER A 150 1.70 -12.17 -16.97
CA SER A 150 0.52 -11.39 -16.60
C SER A 150 -0.71 -12.28 -16.41
N ALA A 151 -0.94 -13.25 -17.31
CA ALA A 151 -2.04 -14.20 -17.21
C ALA A 151 -1.95 -15.07 -15.96
N ARG A 152 -0.74 -15.50 -15.55
CA ARG A 152 -0.54 -16.24 -14.30
C ARG A 152 -0.90 -15.40 -13.08
N VAL A 153 -0.48 -14.14 -13.03
CA VAL A 153 -0.83 -13.23 -11.92
C VAL A 153 -2.33 -13.04 -11.84
N CYS A 154 -3.00 -12.74 -12.97
CA CYS A 154 -4.46 -12.64 -13.02
C CYS A 154 -5.15 -13.95 -12.61
N GLY A 155 -4.63 -15.09 -13.07
CA GLY A 155 -5.16 -16.42 -12.76
C GLY A 155 -5.06 -16.81 -11.28
N VAL A 156 -4.18 -16.17 -10.52
CA VAL A 156 -4.11 -16.35 -9.05
C VAL A 156 -5.04 -15.36 -8.35
N VAL A 157 -5.01 -14.08 -8.73
CA VAL A 157 -5.72 -13.02 -8.01
C VAL A 157 -7.24 -13.08 -8.24
N LEU A 158 -7.70 -13.27 -9.48
CA LEU A 158 -9.13 -13.24 -9.80
C LEU A 158 -9.96 -14.33 -9.11
N PRO A 159 -9.53 -15.61 -9.06
CA PRO A 159 -10.28 -16.64 -8.32
C PRO A 159 -10.37 -16.35 -6.82
N ILE A 160 -9.30 -15.80 -6.21
CA ILE A 160 -9.30 -15.41 -4.80
C ILE A 160 -10.38 -14.36 -4.55
N ILE A 161 -10.44 -13.32 -5.39
CA ILE A 161 -11.47 -12.27 -5.28
C ILE A 161 -12.86 -12.86 -5.47
N ALA A 162 -13.06 -13.73 -6.47
CA ALA A 162 -14.36 -14.34 -6.74
C ALA A 162 -14.87 -15.17 -5.55
N VAL A 163 -14.03 -16.06 -5.00
CA VAL A 163 -14.38 -16.86 -3.82
C VAL A 163 -14.64 -15.99 -2.58
N ALA A 164 -13.82 -14.96 -2.38
CA ALA A 164 -13.97 -14.06 -1.24
C ALA A 164 -15.25 -13.20 -1.34
N LEU A 165 -15.67 -12.80 -2.55
CA LEU A 165 -16.98 -12.15 -2.74
C LEU A 165 -18.15 -13.06 -2.40
N LEU A 166 -18.10 -14.33 -2.82
CA LEU A 166 -19.11 -15.33 -2.45
C LEU A 166 -19.16 -15.54 -0.93
N PHE A 167 -17.99 -15.62 -0.28
CA PHE A 167 -17.90 -15.73 1.17
C PHE A 167 -18.51 -14.51 1.87
N SER A 168 -18.22 -13.30 1.38
CA SER A 168 -18.79 -12.05 1.89
C SER A 168 -20.32 -12.02 1.75
N GLN A 169 -20.86 -12.50 0.62
CA GLN A 169 -22.31 -12.64 0.44
C GLN A 169 -22.92 -13.65 1.42
N ALA A 170 -22.27 -14.80 1.62
CA ALA A 170 -22.74 -15.79 2.60
C ALA A 170 -22.78 -15.21 4.02
N LEU A 171 -21.75 -14.45 4.45
CA LEU A 171 -21.76 -13.77 5.74
C LEU A 171 -22.92 -12.77 5.86
N THR A 172 -23.24 -12.05 4.78
CA THR A 172 -24.35 -11.09 4.77
C THR A 172 -25.71 -11.79 4.87
N VAL A 173 -25.89 -12.90 4.16
CA VAL A 173 -27.14 -13.71 4.23
C VAL A 173 -27.34 -14.31 5.63
N LEU A 174 -26.26 -14.64 6.31
CA LEU A 174 -26.29 -15.17 7.69
C LEU A 174 -26.36 -14.07 8.76
N ASP A 175 -26.54 -12.79 8.38
CA ASP A 175 -26.59 -11.63 9.27
C ASP A 175 -25.38 -11.49 10.21
N VAL A 176 -24.21 -12.08 9.82
CA VAL A 176 -23.00 -12.04 10.64
C VAL A 176 -22.53 -10.61 10.90
N PRO A 177 -22.48 -9.68 9.89
CA PRO A 177 -22.09 -8.30 10.13
C PRO A 177 -23.02 -7.59 11.12
N GLN A 178 -24.31 -7.78 11.01
CA GLN A 178 -25.34 -7.18 11.88
C GLN A 178 -25.23 -7.69 13.31
N THR A 179 -25.05 -8.99 13.47
CA THR A 179 -24.84 -9.65 14.78
C THR A 179 -23.55 -9.12 15.42
N PHE A 180 -22.49 -8.99 14.64
CA PHE A 180 -21.21 -8.43 15.11
C PHE A 180 -21.36 -6.97 15.58
N VAL A 181 -22.06 -6.13 14.79
CA VAL A 181 -22.35 -4.74 15.18
C VAL A 181 -23.13 -4.70 16.50
N ALA A 182 -24.22 -5.48 16.61
CA ALA A 182 -25.03 -5.52 17.81
C ALA A 182 -24.21 -5.95 19.04
N TRP A 183 -23.37 -6.97 18.87
CA TRP A 183 -22.48 -7.45 19.93
C TRP A 183 -21.47 -6.37 20.37
N VAL A 184 -20.76 -5.71 19.44
CA VAL A 184 -19.81 -4.66 19.77
C VAL A 184 -20.51 -3.47 20.46
N MET A 185 -21.65 -3.04 19.92
CA MET A 185 -22.40 -1.90 20.46
C MET A 185 -23.02 -2.18 21.84
N SER A 186 -23.26 -3.47 22.20
CA SER A 186 -23.75 -3.85 23.51
C SER A 186 -22.78 -3.51 24.66
N PHE A 187 -21.50 -3.31 24.36
CA PHE A 187 -20.50 -2.86 25.33
C PHE A 187 -20.46 -1.32 25.53
N GLY A 188 -21.41 -0.58 24.94
CA GLY A 188 -21.42 0.88 25.01
C GLY A 188 -20.26 1.53 24.26
N THR A 189 -19.82 0.92 23.16
CA THR A 189 -18.63 1.29 22.41
C THR A 189 -18.83 2.63 21.72
N ASP A 190 -17.95 3.58 21.98
CA ASP A 190 -17.91 4.86 21.29
C ASP A 190 -17.05 4.79 20.01
N ARG A 191 -17.03 5.88 19.25
CA ARG A 191 -16.24 6.00 18.02
C ARG A 191 -14.75 5.71 18.24
N THR A 192 -14.21 6.15 19.36
CA THR A 192 -12.78 5.97 19.70
C THR A 192 -12.45 4.48 19.87
N ALA A 193 -13.29 3.77 20.62
CA ALA A 193 -13.10 2.33 20.82
C ALA A 193 -13.23 1.53 19.51
N VAL A 194 -14.16 1.93 18.62
CA VAL A 194 -14.30 1.29 17.29
C VAL A 194 -13.06 1.53 16.42
N ILE A 195 -12.48 2.74 16.41
CA ILE A 195 -11.25 3.03 15.67
C ILE A 195 -10.09 2.17 16.19
N LEU A 196 -9.93 2.07 17.52
CA LEU A 196 -8.88 1.23 18.12
C LEU A 196 -9.10 -0.26 17.84
N LEU A 197 -10.36 -0.71 17.87
CA LEU A 197 -10.74 -2.08 17.48
C LEU A 197 -10.36 -2.38 16.04
N PHE A 198 -10.69 -1.49 15.10
CA PHE A 198 -10.31 -1.64 13.69
C PHE A 198 -8.80 -1.68 13.51
N LEU A 199 -8.08 -0.77 14.17
CA LEU A 199 -6.62 -0.75 14.15
C LEU A 199 -6.04 -2.10 14.61
N ALA A 200 -6.54 -2.64 15.72
CA ALA A 200 -6.10 -3.93 16.26
C ALA A 200 -6.43 -5.09 15.31
N ILE A 201 -7.69 -5.17 14.83
CA ILE A 201 -8.12 -6.22 13.90
C ILE A 201 -7.26 -6.21 12.64
N TRP A 202 -7.08 -5.05 11.99
CA TRP A 202 -6.36 -4.97 10.73
C TRP A 202 -4.87 -5.17 10.87
N ILE A 203 -4.25 -4.75 12.00
CA ILE A 203 -2.86 -5.10 12.28
C ILE A 203 -2.72 -6.62 12.38
N VAL A 204 -3.55 -7.26 13.21
CA VAL A 204 -3.50 -8.72 13.39
C VAL A 204 -3.81 -9.43 12.07
N ALA A 205 -4.88 -9.05 11.37
CA ALA A 205 -5.24 -9.65 10.09
C ALA A 205 -4.13 -9.50 9.03
N GLY A 206 -3.52 -8.31 8.95
CA GLY A 206 -2.41 -8.05 8.04
C GLY A 206 -1.14 -8.83 8.35
N MET A 207 -0.94 -9.26 9.61
CA MET A 207 0.17 -10.13 9.98
C MET A 207 0.04 -11.56 9.45
N PHE A 208 -1.19 -12.04 9.21
CA PHE A 208 -1.45 -13.42 8.80
C PHE A 208 -1.87 -13.59 7.34
N MET A 209 -2.44 -12.54 6.73
CA MET A 209 -3.00 -12.61 5.38
C MET A 209 -2.55 -11.43 4.53
N GLU A 210 -2.47 -11.66 3.22
CA GLU A 210 -2.25 -10.59 2.24
C GLU A 210 -3.41 -9.59 2.21
N THR A 211 -3.14 -8.36 1.76
CA THR A 211 -4.12 -7.27 1.77
C THR A 211 -5.36 -7.55 0.93
N GLY A 212 -5.24 -8.24 -0.21
CA GLY A 212 -6.38 -8.54 -1.09
C GLY A 212 -7.49 -9.34 -0.39
N PRO A 213 -7.20 -10.55 0.12
CA PRO A 213 -8.16 -11.33 0.91
C PRO A 213 -8.69 -10.58 2.12
N ASN A 214 -7.84 -9.85 2.85
CA ASN A 214 -8.26 -9.05 3.99
C ASN A 214 -9.33 -8.00 3.62
N ILE A 215 -9.14 -7.29 2.52
CA ILE A 215 -10.11 -6.30 2.03
C ILE A 215 -11.46 -6.94 1.77
N VAL A 216 -11.46 -8.08 1.08
CA VAL A 216 -12.72 -8.71 0.65
C VAL A 216 -13.50 -9.31 1.83
N VAL A 217 -12.80 -9.83 2.84
CA VAL A 217 -13.43 -10.40 4.04
C VAL A 217 -13.82 -9.32 5.04
N PHE A 218 -12.87 -8.50 5.47
CA PHE A 218 -13.09 -7.53 6.55
C PHE A 218 -13.75 -6.23 6.09
N GLY A 219 -13.65 -5.87 4.81
CA GLY A 219 -14.31 -4.67 4.29
C GLY A 219 -15.81 -4.70 4.53
N PRO A 220 -16.56 -5.64 3.93
CA PRO A 220 -18.01 -5.77 4.12
C PRO A 220 -18.41 -6.14 5.54
N LEU A 221 -17.59 -6.93 6.25
CA LEU A 221 -17.86 -7.33 7.63
C LEU A 221 -17.84 -6.16 8.60
N LEU A 222 -16.87 -5.26 8.46
CA LEU A 222 -16.62 -4.18 9.42
C LEU A 222 -17.25 -2.84 8.98
N TRP A 223 -17.58 -2.66 7.69
CA TRP A 223 -18.21 -1.44 7.20
C TRP A 223 -19.52 -1.08 7.93
N PRO A 224 -20.46 -2.02 8.21
CA PRO A 224 -21.67 -1.69 8.96
C PRO A 224 -21.38 -1.11 10.35
N LEU A 225 -20.35 -1.60 11.06
CA LEU A 225 -19.93 -1.05 12.34
C LEU A 225 -19.34 0.36 12.19
N ALA A 226 -18.51 0.59 11.17
CA ALA A 226 -17.97 1.91 10.86
C ALA A 226 -19.09 2.92 10.59
N LYS A 227 -20.10 2.52 9.81
CA LYS A 227 -21.29 3.32 9.52
C LYS A 227 -22.10 3.64 10.79
N ALA A 228 -22.24 2.69 11.70
CA ALA A 228 -22.99 2.86 12.96
C ALA A 228 -22.38 3.96 13.85
N VAL A 229 -21.04 4.16 13.80
CA VAL A 229 -20.34 5.24 14.54
C VAL A 229 -20.11 6.50 13.70
N GLY A 230 -20.79 6.63 12.54
CA GLY A 230 -20.73 7.81 11.68
C GLY A 230 -19.41 8.00 10.93
N MET A 231 -18.68 6.91 10.63
CA MET A 231 -17.46 6.98 9.84
C MET A 231 -17.80 7.13 8.35
N ASP A 232 -17.12 8.03 7.65
CA ASP A 232 -17.23 8.17 6.20
C ASP A 232 -16.66 6.93 5.49
N GLN A 233 -17.29 6.53 4.36
CA GLN A 233 -16.92 5.30 3.66
C GLN A 233 -15.55 5.38 3.00
N VAL A 234 -15.20 6.52 2.41
CA VAL A 234 -13.89 6.72 1.80
C VAL A 234 -12.81 6.70 2.88
N HIS A 235 -13.08 7.40 4.00
CA HIS A 235 -12.16 7.40 5.15
C HIS A 235 -11.94 5.99 5.71
N PHE A 236 -12.99 5.18 5.85
CA PHE A 236 -12.89 3.78 6.25
C PHE A 236 -11.98 2.99 5.31
N CYS A 237 -12.17 3.11 3.99
CA CYS A 237 -11.33 2.43 2.99
C CYS A 237 -9.84 2.83 3.11
N ILE A 238 -9.57 4.13 3.26
CA ILE A 238 -8.19 4.62 3.38
C ILE A 238 -7.55 4.14 4.68
N PHE A 239 -8.26 4.22 5.80
CA PHE A 239 -7.79 3.78 7.11
C PHE A 239 -7.49 2.27 7.11
N MET A 240 -8.40 1.46 6.53
CA MET A 240 -8.21 0.02 6.39
C MET A 240 -6.96 -0.32 5.60
N ILE A 241 -6.79 0.22 4.38
CA ILE A 241 -5.64 -0.10 3.53
C ILE A 241 -4.34 0.39 4.15
N THR A 242 -4.34 1.58 4.76
CA THR A 242 -3.14 2.11 5.43
C THR A 242 -2.70 1.20 6.57
N THR A 243 -3.65 0.70 7.35
CA THR A 243 -3.35 -0.20 8.47
C THR A 243 -2.93 -1.60 7.99
N LEU A 244 -3.61 -2.16 6.98
CA LEU A 244 -3.23 -3.45 6.39
C LEU A 244 -1.83 -3.42 5.76
N GLY A 245 -1.40 -2.28 5.24
CA GLY A 245 -0.05 -2.09 4.71
C GLY A 245 1.07 -2.39 5.72
N LEU A 246 0.80 -2.27 7.03
CA LEU A 246 1.72 -2.66 8.10
C LEU A 246 2.03 -4.16 8.10
N GLY A 247 1.10 -5.00 7.68
CA GLY A 247 1.27 -6.44 7.62
C GLY A 247 2.44 -6.89 6.73
N PHE A 248 2.83 -6.08 5.74
CA PHE A 248 3.96 -6.39 4.87
C PHE A 248 5.31 -6.40 5.57
N ILE A 249 5.45 -5.73 6.71
CA ILE A 249 6.69 -5.69 7.50
C ILE A 249 6.53 -6.27 8.91
N THR A 250 5.38 -6.87 9.21
CA THR A 250 5.11 -7.40 10.54
C THR A 250 5.02 -8.93 10.50
N PRO A 251 5.86 -9.66 11.28
CA PRO A 251 5.74 -11.10 11.39
C PRO A 251 4.37 -11.51 11.95
N PRO A 252 3.87 -12.74 11.66
CA PRO A 252 4.59 -13.86 11.06
C PRO A 252 4.65 -13.87 9.53
N PHE A 253 3.68 -13.26 8.80
CA PHE A 253 3.68 -13.32 7.34
C PHE A 253 4.68 -12.33 6.72
N GLY A 254 4.58 -11.04 6.98
CA GLY A 254 5.56 -10.01 6.60
C GLY A 254 6.14 -10.16 5.18
N LEU A 255 5.29 -10.13 4.13
CA LEU A 255 5.68 -10.46 2.75
C LEU A 255 6.97 -9.76 2.29
N ASN A 256 7.12 -8.47 2.59
CA ASN A 256 8.32 -7.71 2.20
C ASN A 256 9.58 -8.20 2.94
N LEU A 257 9.43 -8.70 4.17
CA LEU A 257 10.54 -9.28 4.93
C LEU A 257 11.03 -10.58 4.30
N PHE A 258 10.09 -11.43 3.86
CA PHE A 258 10.42 -12.68 3.17
C PHE A 258 11.06 -12.43 1.81
N VAL A 259 10.54 -11.47 1.03
CA VAL A 259 11.13 -11.07 -0.25
C VAL A 259 12.57 -10.59 -0.05
N MET A 260 12.80 -9.71 0.94
CA MET A 260 14.14 -9.22 1.25
C MET A 260 15.07 -10.33 1.77
N SER A 261 14.56 -11.25 2.56
CA SER A 261 15.31 -12.43 3.02
C SER A 261 15.74 -13.31 1.85
N GLY A 262 14.82 -13.62 0.94
CA GLY A 262 15.09 -14.42 -0.27
C GLY A 262 16.15 -13.78 -1.18
N LEU A 263 16.07 -12.46 -1.41
CA LEU A 263 17.02 -11.73 -2.24
C LEU A 263 18.41 -11.58 -1.60
N THR A 264 18.48 -11.46 -0.28
CA THR A 264 19.71 -11.07 0.42
C THR A 264 20.32 -12.20 1.26
N ARG A 265 19.60 -13.32 1.42
CA ARG A 265 19.95 -14.43 2.33
C ARG A 265 20.17 -13.96 3.78
N THR A 266 19.47 -12.90 4.19
CA THR A 266 19.47 -12.42 5.58
C THR A 266 18.28 -13.04 6.31
N PRO A 267 18.43 -13.60 7.54
CA PRO A 267 17.31 -14.21 8.25
C PRO A 267 16.14 -13.24 8.46
N VAL A 268 14.90 -13.71 8.20
CA VAL A 268 13.68 -12.90 8.33
C VAL A 268 13.55 -12.27 9.71
N ALA A 269 13.82 -13.03 10.77
CA ALA A 269 13.75 -12.55 12.14
C ALA A 269 14.70 -11.36 12.40
N THR A 270 15.89 -11.39 11.80
CA THR A 270 16.86 -10.29 11.93
C THR A 270 16.36 -9.04 11.19
N ILE A 271 15.80 -9.19 9.98
CA ILE A 271 15.20 -8.07 9.24
C ILE A 271 14.02 -7.51 10.00
N ALA A 272 13.15 -8.37 10.53
CA ALA A 272 11.96 -7.99 11.29
C ALA A 272 12.32 -7.15 12.53
N TRP A 273 13.37 -7.53 13.26
CA TRP A 273 13.84 -6.77 14.41
C TRP A 273 14.21 -5.32 14.05
N TYR A 274 14.92 -5.15 12.94
CA TYR A 274 15.25 -3.81 12.43
C TYR A 274 14.05 -3.08 11.81
N ALA A 275 12.97 -3.78 11.43
CA ALA A 275 11.74 -3.17 10.93
C ALA A 275 10.82 -2.65 12.05
N VAL A 276 10.98 -3.09 13.31
CA VAL A 276 10.14 -2.67 14.46
C VAL A 276 9.98 -1.15 14.57
N PRO A 277 11.04 -0.32 14.54
CA PRO A 277 10.85 1.13 14.65
C PRO A 277 9.97 1.72 13.54
N PHE A 278 10.11 1.22 12.32
CA PHE A 278 9.28 1.65 11.19
C PHE A 278 7.82 1.20 11.36
N ALA A 279 7.60 -0.04 11.80
CA ALA A 279 6.27 -0.56 12.08
C ALA A 279 5.56 0.26 13.17
N LEU A 280 6.23 0.56 14.28
CA LEU A 280 5.66 1.36 15.37
C LEU A 280 5.25 2.78 14.91
N VAL A 281 6.11 3.43 14.13
CA VAL A 281 5.79 4.77 13.59
C VAL A 281 4.62 4.68 12.61
N MET A 282 4.58 3.67 11.75
CA MET A 282 3.47 3.46 10.82
C MET A 282 2.15 3.15 11.56
N VAL A 283 2.18 2.39 12.67
CA VAL A 283 1.00 2.21 13.56
C VAL A 283 0.52 3.56 14.07
N GLY A 284 1.43 4.41 14.55
CA GLY A 284 1.10 5.76 15.00
C GLY A 284 0.47 6.60 13.91
N VAL A 285 1.02 6.58 12.70
CA VAL A 285 0.46 7.30 11.53
C VAL A 285 -0.92 6.75 11.15
N SER A 286 -1.10 5.42 11.15
CA SER A 286 -2.41 4.80 10.88
C SER A 286 -3.44 5.19 11.94
N ALA A 287 -3.06 5.25 13.21
CA ALA A 287 -3.92 5.74 14.27
C ALA A 287 -4.31 7.21 14.04
N VAL A 288 -3.36 8.08 13.73
CA VAL A 288 -3.64 9.49 13.40
C VAL A 288 -4.61 9.59 12.22
N ILE A 289 -4.41 8.82 11.15
CA ILE A 289 -5.34 8.80 10.03
C ILE A 289 -6.73 8.35 10.49
N GLY A 290 -6.85 7.30 11.30
CA GLY A 290 -8.12 6.79 11.81
C GLY A 290 -8.91 7.82 12.64
N PHE A 291 -8.22 8.58 13.48
CA PHE A 291 -8.85 9.61 14.32
C PHE A 291 -9.18 10.90 13.58
N PHE A 292 -8.46 11.24 12.51
CA PHE A 292 -8.61 12.50 11.77
C PHE A 292 -9.09 12.27 10.34
N PRO A 293 -10.42 12.18 10.09
CA PRO A 293 -10.99 11.97 8.75
C PRO A 293 -10.56 13.04 7.74
N SER A 294 -10.29 14.26 8.21
CA SER A 294 -9.83 15.36 7.37
C SER A 294 -8.56 15.02 6.57
N ILE A 295 -7.70 14.14 7.08
CA ILE A 295 -6.48 13.73 6.38
C ILE A 295 -6.83 12.92 5.11
N SER A 296 -7.78 11.99 5.23
CA SER A 296 -8.23 11.15 4.11
C SER A 296 -9.15 11.92 3.15
N LEU A 297 -9.96 12.86 3.66
CA LEU A 297 -10.97 13.57 2.89
C LEU A 297 -10.47 14.92 2.34
N PHE A 298 -9.26 15.35 2.71
CA PHE A 298 -8.70 16.63 2.33
C PHE A 298 -8.75 16.92 0.83
N ALA A 299 -8.38 15.94 0.03
CA ALA A 299 -8.33 16.09 -1.42
C ALA A 299 -9.72 16.08 -2.10
N LEU A 300 -10.77 15.68 -1.37
CA LEU A 300 -12.15 15.60 -1.87
C LEU A 300 -12.99 16.85 -1.53
N GLN A 301 -12.48 17.72 -0.67
CA GLN A 301 -13.18 18.94 -0.22
C GLN A 301 -12.98 20.13 -1.18
N ARG A 302 -12.47 19.88 -2.40
CA ARG A 302 -12.25 20.92 -3.41
C ARG A 302 -13.27 20.84 -4.53
#